data_fb842d994a4d2c6caf0459a5b01bd3a7
#
_entry.id   fb842d994a4d2c6caf0459a5b01bd3a7
#
_cell.length_a   1.000
_cell.length_b   1.000
_cell.length_c   1.000
_cell.angle_alpha   90.00
_cell.angle_beta   90.00
_cell.angle_gamma   90.00
#
_symmetry.space_group_name_H-M   'P 1'
#
loop_
_entity.id
_entity.type
_entity.pdbx_description
1 polymer ?
#
loop_
_entity_poly.entity_id
_entity_poly.type
_entity_poly.pdbx_seq_one_letter_code
_entity_poly.pdbx_strand_id
1 'polypeptide(L)'
;MRVGTFVLAAQFPGQGPGEALHRAVRSTEVAEESGLDSVWLAEHHFVPYGVCPSAVTLAALLLGRTRRIRVGTAVSVLSTQHPVALGEQAALLHLTSGGRFTLGVGRGGPWVDLEVFGGGLEAYEKGFPESLELLLDWLGRPKVAGRGERYGFREVTVVPRADELLTEDGGESPGGPEVVVACTSPKTVRLAAEKGLPMLLGMHCGDQEKADMVALWCSTALAAGRSPESVREAGHVSAGVAQIADRPQEAVETLVKAMPGWLRQGLEAHVTVDGRHRVMRDPVAYTELLCGLHPVGPPRLAADRLAATAERTGITRFALLVEGSGDLAATEENVARLGTEVLPLLT
;
A
#
# COMPACT_ATOMS: atom_id res chain seq x y z
N MET A 1 11.91 12.74 6.53
CA MET A 1 11.14 11.49 6.33
C MET A 1 9.79 11.82 5.70
N ARG A 2 9.16 10.88 4.98
CA ARG A 2 7.81 11.04 4.41
C ARG A 2 6.84 10.16 5.17
N VAL A 3 5.81 10.74 5.72
CA VAL A 3 4.80 10.02 6.50
C VAL A 3 3.44 10.17 5.82
N GLY A 4 2.80 9.05 5.59
CA GLY A 4 1.46 8.97 5.02
C GLY A 4 0.55 8.04 5.81
N THR A 5 -0.74 8.10 5.51
CA THR A 5 -1.72 7.18 6.07
C THR A 5 -1.84 5.92 5.24
N PHE A 6 -2.19 4.81 5.89
CA PHE A 6 -2.62 3.57 5.26
C PHE A 6 -4.09 3.34 5.60
N VAL A 7 -4.91 3.16 4.60
CA VAL A 7 -6.37 3.11 4.72
C VAL A 7 -6.87 1.80 4.11
N LEU A 8 -7.49 0.98 4.93
CA LEU A 8 -8.14 -0.27 4.51
C LEU A 8 -9.62 -0.08 4.18
N ALA A 9 -10.22 1.06 4.56
CA ALA A 9 -11.66 1.20 4.70
C ALA A 9 -12.21 0.07 5.61
N ALA A 10 -11.62 -0.09 6.78
CA ALA A 10 -11.88 -1.17 7.73
C ALA A 10 -13.30 -1.07 8.28
N GLN A 11 -14.10 -2.13 8.15
CA GLN A 11 -15.46 -2.18 8.70
C GLN A 11 -15.43 -2.82 10.07
N PHE A 12 -15.58 -2.03 11.11
CA PHE A 12 -15.60 -2.53 12.50
C PHE A 12 -16.96 -3.16 12.84
N PRO A 13 -17.00 -4.06 13.85
CA PRO A 13 -18.26 -4.66 14.30
C PRO A 13 -19.36 -3.63 14.58
N GLY A 14 -20.54 -3.85 14.04
CA GLY A 14 -21.70 -2.95 14.18
C GLY A 14 -21.75 -1.78 13.18
N GLN A 15 -20.74 -1.62 12.34
CA GLN A 15 -20.71 -0.57 11.31
C GLN A 15 -21.20 -1.06 9.95
N GLY A 16 -21.75 -0.15 9.16
CA GLY A 16 -22.04 -0.38 7.74
C GLY A 16 -20.83 -0.06 6.84
N PRO A 17 -20.77 -0.61 5.61
CA PRO A 17 -19.68 -0.33 4.67
C PRO A 17 -19.62 1.17 4.28
N GLY A 18 -20.74 1.88 4.28
CA GLY A 18 -20.79 3.33 4.02
C GLY A 18 -20.03 4.15 5.07
N GLU A 19 -20.08 3.76 6.35
CA GLU A 19 -19.34 4.42 7.43
C GLU A 19 -17.84 4.21 7.27
N ALA A 20 -17.40 2.98 6.94
CA ALA A 20 -16.00 2.66 6.69
C ALA A 20 -15.45 3.45 5.49
N LEU A 21 -16.19 3.52 4.38
CA LEU A 21 -15.80 4.30 3.20
C LEU A 21 -15.79 5.80 3.48
N HIS A 22 -16.77 6.31 4.24
CA HIS A 22 -16.80 7.71 4.63
C HIS A 22 -15.58 8.06 5.50
N ARG A 23 -15.24 7.23 6.47
CA ARG A 23 -14.02 7.40 7.30
C ARG A 23 -12.76 7.39 6.43
N ALA A 24 -12.65 6.49 5.44
CA ALA A 24 -11.53 6.44 4.52
C ALA A 24 -11.36 7.75 3.72
N VAL A 25 -12.45 8.32 3.24
CA VAL A 25 -12.43 9.61 2.52
C VAL A 25 -12.03 10.75 3.46
N ARG A 26 -12.68 10.84 4.62
CA ARG A 26 -12.41 11.91 5.58
C ARG A 26 -10.98 11.88 6.13
N SER A 27 -10.46 10.69 6.48
CA SER A 27 -9.08 10.56 6.94
C SER A 27 -8.06 11.02 5.90
N THR A 28 -8.35 10.87 4.61
CA THR A 28 -7.49 11.36 3.52
C THR A 28 -7.51 12.89 3.43
N GLU A 29 -8.69 13.50 3.54
CA GLU A 29 -8.83 14.96 3.53
C GLU A 29 -8.08 15.59 4.71
N VAL A 30 -8.26 15.04 5.91
CA VAL A 30 -7.54 15.48 7.11
C VAL A 30 -6.03 15.24 6.99
N ALA A 31 -5.61 14.16 6.34
CA ALA A 31 -4.19 13.90 6.08
C ALA A 31 -3.55 15.01 5.22
N GLU A 32 -4.24 15.46 4.16
CA GLU A 32 -3.77 16.60 3.36
C GLU A 32 -3.75 17.91 4.16
N GLU A 33 -4.80 18.19 4.92
CA GLU A 33 -4.93 19.39 5.77
C GLU A 33 -3.82 19.45 6.82
N SER A 34 -3.43 18.29 7.36
CA SER A 34 -2.40 18.15 8.39
C SER A 34 -0.96 18.03 7.84
N GLY A 35 -0.79 18.12 6.51
CA GLY A 35 0.53 18.17 5.88
C GLY A 35 1.21 16.81 5.69
N LEU A 36 0.47 15.69 5.77
CA LEU A 36 1.01 14.37 5.48
C LEU A 36 1.32 14.21 3.98
N ASP A 37 2.33 13.39 3.65
CA ASP A 37 2.88 13.24 2.29
C ASP A 37 1.96 12.43 1.38
N SER A 38 1.33 11.38 1.91
CA SER A 38 0.63 10.41 1.09
C SER A 38 -0.51 9.68 1.81
N VAL A 39 -1.42 9.12 1.03
CA VAL A 39 -2.37 8.10 1.48
C VAL A 39 -2.20 6.84 0.66
N TRP A 40 -2.26 5.67 1.30
CA TRP A 40 -2.10 4.36 0.70
C TRP A 40 -3.37 3.54 0.91
N LEU A 41 -3.98 3.07 -0.18
CA LEU A 41 -5.30 2.45 -0.19
C LEU A 41 -5.20 0.95 -0.41
N ALA A 42 -5.74 0.15 0.51
CA ALA A 42 -5.83 -1.29 0.34
C ALA A 42 -7.03 -1.69 -0.54
N GLU A 43 -6.91 -2.85 -1.18
CA GLU A 43 -7.96 -3.49 -1.96
C GLU A 43 -8.30 -4.85 -1.34
N HIS A 44 -9.57 -5.04 -0.99
CA HIS A 44 -10.09 -6.29 -0.47
C HIS A 44 -11.47 -6.58 -1.04
N HIS A 45 -11.76 -7.86 -1.24
CA HIS A 45 -13.01 -8.32 -1.82
C HIS A 45 -13.75 -9.23 -0.86
N PHE A 46 -15.07 -9.04 -0.72
CA PHE A 46 -16.01 -9.92 -0.02
C PHE A 46 -15.77 -10.07 1.50
N VAL A 47 -14.99 -9.19 2.12
CA VAL A 47 -14.62 -9.27 3.54
C VAL A 47 -14.73 -7.92 4.23
N PRO A 48 -15.21 -7.87 5.49
CA PRO A 48 -15.25 -6.63 6.29
C PRO A 48 -13.87 -6.19 6.80
N TYR A 49 -12.82 -6.95 6.56
CA TYR A 49 -11.43 -6.55 6.85
C TYR A 49 -11.08 -5.23 6.16
N GLY A 50 -11.58 -5.04 4.95
CA GLY A 50 -11.56 -3.78 4.23
C GLY A 50 -12.65 -3.81 3.16
N VAL A 51 -13.46 -2.77 3.05
CA VAL A 51 -14.61 -2.73 2.13
C VAL A 51 -14.34 -1.93 0.86
N CYS A 52 -13.07 -1.72 0.52
CA CYS A 52 -12.66 -1.08 -0.73
C CYS A 52 -12.38 -2.16 -1.80
N PRO A 53 -13.30 -2.40 -2.76
CA PRO A 53 -13.11 -3.44 -3.77
C PRO A 53 -12.29 -2.97 -4.98
N SER A 54 -11.92 -1.70 -5.03
CA SER A 54 -11.09 -1.12 -6.09
C SER A 54 -10.30 0.07 -5.56
N ALA A 55 -9.03 -0.17 -5.25
CA ALA A 55 -8.13 0.87 -4.74
C ALA A 55 -7.94 2.00 -5.77
N VAL A 56 -7.89 1.69 -7.07
CA VAL A 56 -7.76 2.71 -8.13
C VAL A 56 -9.01 3.58 -8.28
N THR A 57 -10.22 3.02 -8.08
CA THR A 57 -11.46 3.80 -8.12
C THR A 57 -11.54 4.75 -6.94
N LEU A 58 -11.18 4.28 -5.74
CA LEU A 58 -11.12 5.15 -4.56
C LEU A 58 -10.01 6.19 -4.71
N ALA A 59 -8.85 5.84 -5.28
CA ALA A 59 -7.78 6.78 -5.59
C ALA A 59 -8.24 7.89 -6.54
N ALA A 60 -9.02 7.57 -7.57
CA ALA A 60 -9.58 8.56 -8.50
C ALA A 60 -10.45 9.60 -7.77
N LEU A 61 -11.34 9.13 -6.88
CA LEU A 61 -12.16 10.01 -6.05
C LEU A 61 -11.30 10.93 -5.17
N LEU A 62 -10.31 10.37 -4.48
CA LEU A 62 -9.46 11.10 -3.54
C LEU A 62 -8.54 12.09 -4.24
N LEU A 63 -7.97 11.73 -5.39
CA LEU A 63 -7.17 12.66 -6.22
C LEU A 63 -8.02 13.86 -6.69
N GLY A 64 -9.31 13.64 -7.01
CA GLY A 64 -10.25 14.72 -7.36
C GLY A 64 -10.68 15.60 -6.17
N ARG A 65 -10.63 15.08 -4.95
CA ARG A 65 -11.00 15.80 -3.71
C ARG A 65 -9.83 16.51 -3.04
N THR A 66 -8.60 16.18 -3.41
CA THR A 66 -7.36 16.71 -2.83
C THR A 66 -6.52 17.46 -3.87
N ARG A 67 -5.52 18.23 -3.44
CA ARG A 67 -4.69 19.07 -4.32
C ARG A 67 -3.20 18.77 -4.28
N ARG A 68 -2.69 18.29 -3.15
CA ARG A 68 -1.24 18.12 -2.90
C ARG A 68 -0.84 16.71 -2.53
N ILE A 69 -1.64 16.06 -1.69
CA ILE A 69 -1.31 14.73 -1.17
C ILE A 69 -1.17 13.71 -2.30
N ARG A 70 -0.18 12.85 -2.22
CA ARG A 70 0.00 11.72 -3.12
C ARG A 70 -0.95 10.60 -2.73
N VAL A 71 -1.50 9.90 -3.71
CA VAL A 71 -2.41 8.78 -3.48
C VAL A 71 -1.80 7.53 -4.09
N GLY A 72 -1.56 6.52 -3.26
CA GLY A 72 -1.02 5.24 -3.67
C GLY A 72 -1.99 4.08 -3.43
N THR A 73 -1.88 3.01 -4.21
CA THR A 73 -2.55 1.75 -3.88
C THR A 73 -1.62 0.85 -3.05
N ALA A 74 -2.17 0.12 -2.06
CA ALA A 74 -1.42 -0.72 -1.15
C ALA A 74 -2.20 -2.01 -0.77
N VAL A 75 -2.58 -2.80 -1.79
CA VAL A 75 -2.15 -2.76 -3.19
C VAL A 75 -3.35 -2.93 -4.14
N SER A 76 -3.17 -2.69 -5.45
CA SER A 76 -4.04 -3.25 -6.48
C SER A 76 -3.63 -4.71 -6.73
N VAL A 77 -4.62 -5.63 -6.69
CA VAL A 77 -4.36 -7.08 -6.74
C VAL A 77 -4.27 -7.56 -8.19
N LEU A 78 -3.06 -7.87 -8.68
CA LEU A 78 -2.83 -8.29 -10.06
C LEU A 78 -3.34 -9.70 -10.41
N SER A 79 -3.66 -10.54 -9.42
CA SER A 79 -4.22 -11.88 -9.69
C SER A 79 -5.70 -11.85 -10.10
N THR A 80 -6.40 -10.74 -9.82
CA THR A 80 -7.85 -10.59 -10.01
C THR A 80 -8.22 -9.69 -11.19
N GLN A 81 -7.24 -9.04 -11.83
CA GLN A 81 -7.51 -8.08 -12.91
C GLN A 81 -6.50 -8.17 -14.06
N HIS A 82 -6.90 -7.67 -15.22
CA HIS A 82 -6.02 -7.66 -16.38
C HIS A 82 -4.96 -6.56 -16.26
N PRO A 83 -3.64 -6.87 -16.38
CA PRO A 83 -2.57 -5.89 -16.15
C PRO A 83 -2.60 -4.69 -17.12
N VAL A 84 -3.05 -4.87 -18.36
CA VAL A 84 -3.23 -3.76 -19.31
C VAL A 84 -4.32 -2.80 -18.82
N ALA A 85 -5.47 -3.32 -18.39
CA ALA A 85 -6.55 -2.47 -17.88
C ALA A 85 -6.11 -1.65 -16.65
N LEU A 86 -5.37 -2.29 -15.73
CA LEU A 86 -4.77 -1.60 -14.59
C LEU A 86 -3.74 -0.55 -15.03
N GLY A 87 -2.93 -0.85 -16.05
CA GLY A 87 -1.94 0.08 -16.63
C GLY A 87 -2.59 1.31 -17.27
N GLU A 88 -3.71 1.14 -17.99
CA GLU A 88 -4.50 2.26 -18.54
C GLU A 88 -5.07 3.15 -17.43
N GLN A 89 -5.65 2.54 -16.39
CA GLN A 89 -6.17 3.26 -15.23
C GLN A 89 -5.06 4.03 -14.50
N ALA A 90 -3.89 3.41 -14.31
CA ALA A 90 -2.75 4.04 -13.67
C ALA A 90 -2.20 5.23 -14.49
N ALA A 91 -2.09 5.08 -15.81
CA ALA A 91 -1.69 6.16 -16.71
C ALA A 91 -2.69 7.33 -16.64
N LEU A 92 -3.99 7.03 -16.70
CA LEU A 92 -5.05 8.04 -16.58
C LEU A 92 -4.95 8.82 -15.26
N LEU A 93 -4.82 8.12 -14.12
CA LEU A 93 -4.71 8.76 -12.82
C LEU A 93 -3.43 9.58 -12.67
N HIS A 94 -2.31 9.08 -13.20
CA HIS A 94 -1.04 9.79 -13.21
C HIS A 94 -1.14 11.12 -13.98
N LEU A 95 -1.62 11.06 -15.21
CA LEU A 95 -1.75 12.22 -16.08
C LEU A 95 -2.75 13.26 -15.54
N THR A 96 -3.91 12.81 -15.06
CA THR A 96 -4.97 13.73 -14.60
C THR A 96 -4.72 14.32 -13.22
N SER A 97 -3.85 13.69 -12.41
CA SER A 97 -3.50 14.20 -11.08
C SER A 97 -2.24 15.04 -11.02
N GLY A 98 -1.56 15.29 -12.16
CA GLY A 98 -0.28 15.96 -12.15
C GLY A 98 0.84 15.14 -11.48
N GLY A 99 0.83 13.81 -11.67
CA GLY A 99 1.88 12.92 -11.15
C GLY A 99 1.73 12.54 -9.66
N ARG A 100 0.57 12.82 -9.04
CA ARG A 100 0.34 12.49 -7.62
C ARG A 100 -0.05 11.03 -7.37
N PHE A 101 -0.26 10.22 -8.40
CA PHE A 101 -0.62 8.83 -8.28
C PHE A 101 0.61 7.91 -8.19
N THR A 102 0.58 6.93 -7.27
CA THR A 102 1.57 5.85 -7.15
C THR A 102 0.84 4.50 -7.25
N LEU A 103 1.31 3.61 -8.11
CA LEU A 103 0.71 2.30 -8.29
C LEU A 103 1.41 1.25 -7.42
N GLY A 104 0.83 0.89 -6.30
CA GLY A 104 1.25 -0.29 -5.55
C GLY A 104 0.56 -1.53 -6.06
N VAL A 105 1.30 -2.58 -6.36
CA VAL A 105 0.78 -3.85 -6.85
C VAL A 105 1.19 -5.01 -5.97
N GLY A 106 0.34 -6.03 -5.94
CA GLY A 106 0.59 -7.24 -5.19
C GLY A 106 -0.08 -8.46 -5.81
N ARG A 107 0.34 -9.61 -5.33
CA ARG A 107 -0.22 -10.89 -5.76
C ARG A 107 -1.60 -11.16 -5.14
N GLY A 108 -1.92 -10.51 -4.02
CA GLY A 108 -3.07 -10.87 -3.21
C GLY A 108 -2.87 -12.17 -2.44
N GLY A 109 -3.96 -12.79 -2.03
CA GLY A 109 -3.99 -14.08 -1.34
C GLY A 109 -4.74 -15.16 -2.14
N PRO A 110 -4.75 -16.41 -1.67
CA PRO A 110 -5.50 -17.50 -2.29
C PRO A 110 -6.96 -17.50 -1.81
N TRP A 111 -7.66 -16.41 -2.09
CA TRP A 111 -9.01 -16.18 -1.63
C TRP A 111 -10.04 -16.41 -2.73
N VAL A 112 -11.31 -16.42 -2.38
CA VAL A 112 -12.45 -16.66 -3.27
C VAL A 112 -12.57 -15.64 -4.40
N ASP A 113 -11.94 -14.47 -4.28
CA ASP A 113 -11.84 -13.45 -5.34
C ASP A 113 -11.19 -14.02 -6.62
N LEU A 114 -10.22 -14.95 -6.48
CA LEU A 114 -9.61 -15.65 -7.62
C LEU A 114 -10.62 -16.46 -8.43
N GLU A 115 -11.62 -17.05 -7.79
CA GLU A 115 -12.70 -17.78 -8.46
C GLU A 115 -13.71 -16.82 -9.08
N VAL A 116 -14.16 -15.82 -8.31
CA VAL A 116 -15.15 -14.84 -8.73
C VAL A 116 -14.68 -14.05 -9.96
N PHE A 117 -13.42 -13.67 -10.01
CA PHE A 117 -12.83 -12.94 -11.14
C PHE A 117 -12.22 -13.84 -12.23
N GLY A 118 -12.37 -15.16 -12.10
CA GLY A 118 -11.98 -16.13 -13.14
C GLY A 118 -10.47 -16.31 -13.31
N GLY A 119 -9.63 -15.73 -12.44
CA GLY A 119 -8.18 -15.90 -12.49
C GLY A 119 -7.71 -17.29 -12.02
N GLY A 120 -8.45 -17.90 -11.13
CA GLY A 120 -8.13 -19.19 -10.52
C GLY A 120 -6.86 -19.17 -9.68
N LEU A 121 -6.59 -20.28 -9.00
CA LEU A 121 -5.42 -20.42 -8.13
C LEU A 121 -4.10 -20.24 -8.88
N GLU A 122 -4.05 -20.59 -10.17
CA GLU A 122 -2.85 -20.48 -10.99
C GLU A 122 -2.42 -19.00 -11.17
N ALA A 123 -3.37 -18.05 -11.28
CA ALA A 123 -3.06 -16.63 -11.33
C ALA A 123 -2.29 -16.16 -10.09
N TYR A 124 -2.67 -16.66 -8.93
CA TYR A 124 -2.00 -16.38 -7.67
C TYR A 124 -0.64 -17.08 -7.54
N GLU A 125 -0.55 -18.38 -7.90
CA GLU A 125 0.68 -19.17 -7.69
C GLU A 125 1.79 -18.82 -8.67
N LYS A 126 1.45 -18.62 -9.96
CA LYS A 126 2.39 -18.50 -11.07
C LYS A 126 2.25 -17.20 -11.87
N GLY A 127 1.04 -16.62 -11.94
CA GLY A 127 0.72 -15.53 -12.87
C GLY A 127 1.32 -14.17 -12.54
N PHE A 128 1.65 -13.90 -11.29
CA PHE A 128 2.09 -12.57 -10.86
C PHE A 128 3.33 -12.02 -11.61
N PRO A 129 4.41 -12.80 -11.87
CA PRO A 129 5.55 -12.29 -12.62
C PRO A 129 5.21 -11.83 -14.03
N GLU A 130 4.41 -12.62 -14.78
CA GLU A 130 3.96 -12.28 -16.14
C GLU A 130 3.03 -11.06 -16.13
N SER A 131 2.09 -11.00 -15.18
CA SER A 131 1.20 -9.84 -15.01
C SER A 131 1.97 -8.57 -14.70
N LEU A 132 2.97 -8.64 -13.83
CA LEU A 132 3.83 -7.51 -13.50
C LEU A 132 4.66 -7.06 -14.71
N GLU A 133 5.23 -7.99 -15.47
CA GLU A 133 6.01 -7.67 -16.65
C GLU A 133 5.16 -6.97 -17.72
N LEU A 134 3.99 -7.51 -18.02
CA LEU A 134 3.07 -6.90 -18.98
C LEU A 134 2.59 -5.50 -18.54
N LEU A 135 2.34 -5.32 -17.23
CA LEU A 135 2.00 -4.00 -16.66
C LEU A 135 3.13 -2.99 -16.87
N LEU A 136 4.38 -3.39 -16.58
CA LEU A 136 5.55 -2.50 -16.75
C LEU A 136 5.82 -2.19 -18.23
N ASP A 137 5.66 -3.18 -19.11
CA ASP A 137 5.75 -2.97 -20.54
C ASP A 137 4.68 -1.97 -21.03
N TRP A 138 3.43 -2.08 -20.54
CA TRP A 138 2.35 -1.14 -20.84
C TRP A 138 2.67 0.30 -20.40
N LEU A 139 3.21 0.46 -19.20
CA LEU A 139 3.55 1.78 -18.66
C LEU A 139 4.79 2.42 -19.31
N GLY A 140 5.70 1.60 -19.85
CA GLY A 140 7.00 2.08 -20.33
C GLY A 140 7.25 2.04 -21.84
N ARG A 141 6.36 1.39 -22.64
CA ARG A 141 6.59 1.21 -24.08
C ARG A 141 5.49 1.85 -24.93
N PRO A 142 5.81 2.38 -26.12
CA PRO A 142 4.82 2.98 -27.03
C PRO A 142 3.93 1.92 -27.72
N LYS A 143 4.39 0.66 -27.78
CA LYS A 143 3.67 -0.47 -28.36
C LYS A 143 3.90 -1.72 -27.53
N VAL A 144 2.87 -2.53 -27.33
CA VAL A 144 2.90 -3.73 -26.50
C VAL A 144 2.15 -4.87 -27.20
N ALA A 145 2.69 -6.09 -27.08
CA ALA A 145 2.05 -7.33 -27.51
C ALA A 145 2.10 -8.32 -26.35
N GLY A 146 1.03 -9.06 -26.12
CA GLY A 146 1.03 -10.20 -25.21
C GLY A 146 1.65 -11.42 -25.87
N ARG A 147 2.72 -11.96 -25.28
CA ARG A 147 3.43 -13.16 -25.79
C ARG A 147 3.66 -14.20 -24.70
N GLY A 148 2.96 -14.06 -23.58
CA GLY A 148 3.05 -14.94 -22.44
C GLY A 148 2.08 -16.14 -22.51
N GLU A 149 2.07 -16.93 -21.45
CA GLU A 149 1.16 -18.07 -21.31
C GLU A 149 -0.27 -17.64 -20.97
N ARG A 150 -0.40 -16.54 -20.23
CA ARG A 150 -1.69 -16.02 -19.77
C ARG A 150 -2.24 -14.92 -20.65
N TYR A 151 -1.37 -14.10 -21.22
CA TYR A 151 -1.75 -12.92 -22.01
C TYR A 151 -1.19 -13.03 -23.43
N GLY A 152 -2.06 -13.42 -24.37
CA GLY A 152 -1.72 -13.53 -25.79
C GLY A 152 -2.54 -12.57 -26.64
N PHE A 153 -1.91 -11.51 -27.19
CA PHE A 153 -2.55 -10.60 -28.13
C PHE A 153 -1.54 -9.97 -29.09
N ARG A 154 -2.04 -9.56 -30.27
CA ARG A 154 -1.22 -8.85 -31.27
C ARG A 154 -0.76 -7.49 -30.76
N GLU A 155 0.31 -6.95 -31.36
CA GLU A 155 0.82 -5.63 -31.03
C GLU A 155 -0.24 -4.54 -31.16
N VAL A 156 -0.35 -3.71 -30.13
CA VAL A 156 -1.22 -2.54 -30.07
C VAL A 156 -0.41 -1.30 -29.66
N THR A 157 -0.87 -0.12 -30.09
CA THR A 157 -0.30 1.15 -29.63
C THR A 157 -0.86 1.49 -28.24
N VAL A 158 0.01 1.94 -27.34
CA VAL A 158 -0.37 2.35 -25.99
C VAL A 158 -0.87 3.80 -26.03
N VAL A 159 -2.13 4.01 -25.64
CA VAL A 159 -2.80 5.32 -25.55
C VAL A 159 -3.77 5.31 -24.38
N PRO A 160 -3.70 6.28 -23.44
CA PRO A 160 -2.68 7.31 -23.31
C PRO A 160 -1.33 6.75 -22.86
N ARG A 161 -0.24 7.44 -23.21
CA ARG A 161 1.09 7.13 -22.71
C ARG A 161 1.29 7.75 -21.34
N ALA A 162 1.75 6.95 -20.39
CA ALA A 162 1.94 7.40 -19.01
C ALA A 162 3.10 8.41 -18.84
N ASP A 163 4.05 8.45 -19.79
CA ASP A 163 5.21 9.34 -19.78
C ASP A 163 4.95 10.70 -20.49
N GLU A 164 3.71 10.95 -20.92
CA GLU A 164 3.31 12.23 -21.55
C GLU A 164 2.67 13.20 -20.52
N LEU A 165 3.15 13.19 -19.27
CA LEU A 165 2.69 14.11 -18.24
C LEU A 165 3.19 15.52 -18.53
N LEU A 166 2.27 16.47 -18.70
CA LEU A 166 2.58 17.88 -18.80
C LEU A 166 2.84 18.47 -17.41
N THR A 167 3.99 19.11 -17.23
CA THR A 167 4.28 19.88 -16.02
C THR A 167 3.62 21.26 -16.08
N GLU A 168 3.43 21.92 -14.94
CA GLU A 168 2.85 23.27 -14.87
C GLU A 168 3.62 24.30 -15.72
N ASP A 169 4.91 24.08 -15.90
CA ASP A 169 5.79 24.91 -16.75
C ASP A 169 5.72 24.54 -18.24
N GLY A 170 4.83 23.63 -18.63
CA GLY A 170 4.65 23.16 -20.01
C GLY A 170 5.75 22.22 -20.51
N GLY A 171 6.63 21.74 -19.62
CA GLY A 171 7.61 20.70 -19.91
C GLY A 171 7.01 19.29 -19.79
N GLU A 172 7.67 18.30 -20.37
CA GLU A 172 7.33 16.89 -20.17
C GLU A 172 8.04 16.37 -18.91
N SER A 173 7.31 15.69 -18.04
CA SER A 173 7.90 14.95 -16.93
C SER A 173 8.37 13.58 -17.45
N PRO A 174 9.65 13.24 -17.34
CA PRO A 174 10.13 11.96 -17.81
C PRO A 174 9.65 10.85 -16.86
N GLY A 175 8.75 10.00 -17.33
CA GLY A 175 8.35 8.76 -16.67
C GLY A 175 6.87 8.69 -16.29
N GLY A 176 6.37 7.47 -16.23
CA GLY A 176 5.02 7.14 -15.78
C GLY A 176 4.87 7.12 -14.25
N PRO A 177 3.75 6.62 -13.71
CA PRO A 177 3.54 6.50 -12.29
C PRO A 177 4.60 5.60 -11.65
N GLU A 178 5.05 5.98 -10.45
CA GLU A 178 5.88 5.08 -9.63
C GLU A 178 5.13 3.77 -9.39
N VAL A 179 5.81 2.63 -9.60
CA VAL A 179 5.27 1.30 -9.30
C VAL A 179 5.98 0.73 -8.08
N VAL A 180 5.22 0.32 -7.06
CA VAL A 180 5.72 -0.27 -5.82
C VAL A 180 5.17 -1.70 -5.68
N VAL A 181 5.99 -2.65 -5.25
CA VAL A 181 5.59 -4.07 -5.13
C VAL A 181 5.44 -4.46 -3.66
N ALA A 182 4.28 -5.01 -3.27
CA ALA A 182 4.13 -5.60 -1.94
C ALA A 182 4.96 -6.87 -1.83
N CYS A 183 5.87 -6.88 -0.86
CA CYS A 183 6.81 -7.97 -0.63
C CYS A 183 6.57 -8.60 0.74
N THR A 184 6.20 -9.88 0.75
CA THR A 184 5.98 -10.70 1.96
C THR A 184 6.81 -11.98 1.96
N SER A 185 7.69 -12.16 0.95
CA SER A 185 8.53 -13.35 0.82
C SER A 185 9.82 -13.04 0.07
N PRO A 186 10.90 -13.80 0.28
CA PRO A 186 12.15 -13.64 -0.47
C PRO A 186 11.97 -13.72 -1.99
N LYS A 187 10.99 -14.50 -2.47
CA LYS A 187 10.68 -14.61 -3.91
C LYS A 187 10.19 -13.29 -4.49
N THR A 188 9.25 -12.63 -3.82
CA THR A 188 8.72 -11.32 -4.27
C THR A 188 9.73 -10.20 -4.11
N VAL A 189 10.59 -10.26 -3.06
CA VAL A 189 11.71 -9.30 -2.89
C VAL A 189 12.68 -9.39 -4.06
N ARG A 190 13.10 -10.60 -4.47
CA ARG A 190 13.99 -10.77 -5.64
C ARG A 190 13.36 -10.26 -6.93
N LEU A 191 12.09 -10.61 -7.19
CA LEU A 191 11.36 -10.15 -8.37
C LEU A 191 11.31 -8.62 -8.44
N ALA A 192 10.99 -7.94 -7.33
CA ALA A 192 10.99 -6.48 -7.27
C ALA A 192 12.40 -5.90 -7.53
N ALA A 193 13.43 -6.49 -6.93
CA ALA A 193 14.81 -6.06 -7.08
C ALA A 193 15.34 -6.21 -8.51
N GLU A 194 15.08 -7.33 -9.17
CA GLU A 194 15.45 -7.58 -10.58
C GLU A 194 14.83 -6.53 -11.52
N LYS A 195 13.59 -6.12 -11.25
CA LYS A 195 12.91 -5.05 -12.00
C LYS A 195 13.31 -3.65 -11.54
N GLY A 196 14.05 -3.49 -10.44
CA GLY A 196 14.43 -2.19 -9.85
C GLY A 196 13.26 -1.45 -9.21
N LEU A 197 12.23 -2.16 -8.77
CA LEU A 197 11.02 -1.58 -8.18
C LEU A 197 11.13 -1.49 -6.67
N PRO A 198 10.72 -0.38 -6.03
CA PRO A 198 10.65 -0.28 -4.59
C PRO A 198 9.65 -1.27 -3.99
N MET A 199 9.88 -1.62 -2.73
CA MET A 199 9.04 -2.53 -1.97
C MET A 199 8.05 -1.78 -1.08
N LEU A 200 6.86 -2.35 -0.89
CA LEU A 200 5.96 -2.07 0.22
C LEU A 200 6.03 -3.24 1.20
N LEU A 201 6.52 -2.98 2.41
CA LEU A 201 6.72 -3.99 3.45
C LEU A 201 5.59 -3.94 4.48
N GLY A 202 5.09 -5.12 4.86
CA GLY A 202 3.90 -5.27 5.69
C GLY A 202 4.08 -4.77 7.14
N MET A 203 2.97 -4.38 7.77
CA MET A 203 2.94 -3.90 9.16
C MET A 203 3.20 -5.02 10.20
N HIS A 204 3.10 -6.29 9.80
CA HIS A 204 3.37 -7.43 10.68
C HIS A 204 4.87 -7.75 10.84
N CYS A 205 5.72 -7.11 10.04
CA CYS A 205 7.16 -7.30 10.06
C CYS A 205 7.82 -6.30 11.02
N GLY A 206 8.67 -6.81 11.92
CA GLY A 206 9.54 -5.96 12.73
C GLY A 206 10.71 -5.37 11.93
N ASP A 207 11.43 -4.42 12.54
CA ASP A 207 12.51 -3.70 11.86
C ASP A 207 13.63 -4.62 11.36
N GLN A 208 13.97 -5.68 12.12
CA GLN A 208 15.01 -6.61 11.69
C GLN A 208 14.59 -7.37 10.42
N GLU A 209 13.36 -7.86 10.37
CA GLU A 209 12.83 -8.55 9.18
C GLU A 209 12.77 -7.61 7.97
N LYS A 210 12.36 -6.35 8.18
CA LYS A 210 12.39 -5.34 7.12
C LYS A 210 13.82 -5.05 6.64
N ALA A 211 14.77 -4.94 7.55
CA ALA A 211 16.19 -4.74 7.22
C ALA A 211 16.76 -5.91 6.40
N ASP A 212 16.43 -7.15 6.77
CA ASP A 212 16.84 -8.34 6.04
C ASP A 212 16.24 -8.36 4.61
N MET A 213 14.98 -7.96 4.46
CA MET A 213 14.34 -7.81 3.14
C MET A 213 15.00 -6.71 2.30
N VAL A 214 15.35 -5.57 2.89
CA VAL A 214 16.07 -4.49 2.20
C VAL A 214 17.47 -4.96 1.78
N ALA A 215 18.20 -5.65 2.64
CA ALA A 215 19.52 -6.19 2.31
C ALA A 215 19.46 -7.21 1.16
N LEU A 216 18.45 -8.09 1.16
CA LEU A 216 18.20 -9.03 0.06
C LEU A 216 17.87 -8.29 -1.23
N TRP A 217 17.01 -7.25 -1.16
CA TRP A 217 16.68 -6.44 -2.32
C TRP A 217 17.91 -5.74 -2.90
N CYS A 218 18.71 -5.06 -2.07
CA CYS A 218 19.92 -4.36 -2.50
C CYS A 218 20.92 -5.30 -3.19
N SER A 219 21.21 -6.46 -2.58
CA SER A 219 22.14 -7.43 -3.16
C SER A 219 21.65 -7.99 -4.50
N THR A 220 20.35 -8.26 -4.62
CA THR A 220 19.74 -8.76 -5.85
C THR A 220 19.72 -7.69 -6.94
N ALA A 221 19.38 -6.45 -6.62
CA ALA A 221 19.34 -5.34 -7.58
C ALA A 221 20.74 -5.04 -8.14
N LEU A 222 21.76 -5.02 -7.30
CA LEU A 222 23.16 -4.88 -7.74
C LEU A 222 23.58 -6.04 -8.65
N ALA A 223 23.23 -7.28 -8.30
CA ALA A 223 23.52 -8.45 -9.12
C ALA A 223 22.78 -8.40 -10.49
N ALA A 224 21.61 -7.76 -10.54
CA ALA A 224 20.86 -7.50 -11.77
C ALA A 224 21.37 -6.29 -12.59
N GLY A 225 22.49 -5.66 -12.17
CA GLY A 225 23.15 -4.58 -12.90
C GLY A 225 22.59 -3.18 -12.61
N ARG A 226 21.81 -3.01 -11.53
CA ARG A 226 21.37 -1.67 -11.10
C ARG A 226 22.53 -0.88 -10.52
N SER A 227 22.53 0.44 -10.75
CA SER A 227 23.59 1.30 -10.20
C SER A 227 23.49 1.40 -8.67
N PRO A 228 24.63 1.56 -7.94
CA PRO A 228 24.60 1.79 -6.49
C PRO A 228 23.78 3.02 -6.08
N GLU A 229 23.67 4.01 -6.94
CA GLU A 229 22.86 5.21 -6.72
C GLU A 229 21.35 4.87 -6.75
N SER A 230 20.87 4.21 -7.81
CA SER A 230 19.47 3.78 -7.90
C SER A 230 19.08 2.81 -6.78
N VAL A 231 20.01 2.01 -6.29
CA VAL A 231 19.79 1.11 -5.13
C VAL A 231 19.60 1.91 -3.84
N ARG A 232 20.40 2.96 -3.61
CA ARG A 232 20.24 3.82 -2.42
C ARG A 232 18.96 4.64 -2.45
N GLU A 233 18.49 5.02 -3.64
CA GLU A 233 17.32 5.88 -3.86
C GLU A 233 16.01 5.11 -4.08
N ALA A 234 16.00 3.80 -3.90
CA ALA A 234 14.89 2.92 -4.25
C ALA A 234 13.53 3.30 -3.65
N GLY A 235 13.49 4.04 -2.55
CA GLY A 235 12.24 4.61 -2.01
C GLY A 235 11.27 3.55 -1.46
N HIS A 236 11.76 2.53 -0.78
CA HIS A 236 10.92 1.52 -0.12
C HIS A 236 9.94 2.14 0.86
N VAL A 237 8.78 1.51 1.04
CA VAL A 237 7.70 1.94 1.93
C VAL A 237 7.53 0.93 3.07
N SER A 238 7.49 1.40 4.31
CA SER A 238 7.20 0.61 5.49
C SER A 238 5.76 0.83 5.93
N ALA A 239 4.92 -0.21 5.86
CA ALA A 239 3.60 -0.16 6.48
C ALA A 239 3.71 -0.36 8.00
N GLY A 240 2.83 0.33 8.74
CA GLY A 240 2.74 0.26 10.19
C GLY A 240 1.35 0.64 10.69
N VAL A 241 1.22 0.85 12.00
CA VAL A 241 0.00 1.34 12.67
C VAL A 241 0.37 2.61 13.43
N ALA A 242 -0.48 3.64 13.40
CA ALA A 242 -0.31 4.83 14.22
C ALA A 242 -1.54 5.07 15.09
N GLN A 243 -1.30 5.34 16.36
CA GLN A 243 -2.30 5.85 17.31
C GLN A 243 -1.61 6.84 18.25
N ILE A 244 -1.93 8.10 18.09
CA ILE A 244 -1.34 9.18 18.87
C ILE A 244 -2.26 9.53 20.04
N ALA A 245 -1.69 9.53 21.25
CA ALA A 245 -2.36 9.93 22.49
C ALA A 245 -1.35 10.58 23.44
N ASP A 246 -1.82 11.22 24.52
CA ASP A 246 -0.91 11.90 25.47
C ASP A 246 -0.12 10.90 26.32
N ARG A 247 -0.67 9.71 26.55
CA ARG A 247 -0.04 8.63 27.32
C ARG A 247 0.04 7.35 26.50
N PRO A 248 1.13 6.57 26.63
CA PRO A 248 1.29 5.31 25.88
C PRO A 248 0.12 4.34 26.11
N GLN A 249 -0.36 4.25 27.36
CA GLN A 249 -1.44 3.35 27.75
C GLN A 249 -2.75 3.69 27.04
N GLU A 250 -3.09 4.97 26.90
CA GLU A 250 -4.32 5.41 26.18
C GLU A 250 -4.31 4.98 24.72
N ALA A 251 -3.17 5.16 24.05
CA ALA A 251 -3.02 4.75 22.65
C ALA A 251 -3.20 3.23 22.50
N VAL A 252 -2.58 2.45 23.39
CA VAL A 252 -2.69 0.98 23.39
C VAL A 252 -4.11 0.54 23.71
N GLU A 253 -4.74 1.08 24.75
CA GLU A 253 -6.11 0.76 25.16
C GLU A 253 -7.12 1.05 24.04
N THR A 254 -6.95 2.16 23.30
CA THR A 254 -7.79 2.49 22.15
C THR A 254 -7.74 1.38 21.10
N LEU A 255 -6.54 0.90 20.73
CA LEU A 255 -6.38 -0.13 19.73
C LEU A 255 -6.80 -1.51 20.23
N VAL A 256 -6.43 -1.88 21.46
CA VAL A 256 -6.78 -3.20 22.03
C VAL A 256 -8.30 -3.34 22.25
N LYS A 257 -9.00 -2.24 22.49
CA LYS A 257 -10.46 -2.23 22.58
C LYS A 257 -11.15 -2.50 21.23
N ALA A 258 -10.64 -1.92 20.15
CA ALA A 258 -11.35 -1.90 18.84
C ALA A 258 -10.81 -2.94 17.85
N MET A 259 -9.49 -3.02 17.66
CA MET A 259 -8.88 -3.85 16.60
C MET A 259 -9.13 -5.35 16.72
N PRO A 260 -9.13 -5.98 17.91
CA PRO A 260 -9.33 -7.44 17.99
C PRO A 260 -10.67 -7.92 17.43
N GLY A 261 -11.75 -7.15 17.64
CA GLY A 261 -13.07 -7.43 17.08
C GLY A 261 -13.09 -7.35 15.55
N TRP A 262 -12.51 -6.30 15.00
CA TRP A 262 -12.36 -6.10 13.57
C TRP A 262 -11.46 -7.17 12.92
N LEU A 263 -10.30 -7.46 13.52
CA LEU A 263 -9.37 -8.48 13.02
C LEU A 263 -10.03 -9.86 12.98
N ARG A 264 -10.75 -10.25 14.06
CA ARG A 264 -11.46 -11.51 14.09
C ARG A 264 -12.49 -11.61 12.99
N GLN A 265 -13.43 -10.65 12.94
CA GLN A 265 -14.52 -10.64 11.96
C GLN A 265 -13.96 -10.58 10.52
N GLY A 266 -12.96 -9.74 10.28
CA GLY A 266 -12.40 -9.54 8.95
C GLY A 266 -11.59 -10.72 8.44
N LEU A 267 -10.75 -11.30 9.29
CA LEU A 267 -9.90 -12.42 8.88
C LEU A 267 -10.66 -13.75 8.78
N GLU A 268 -11.63 -13.99 9.66
CA GLU A 268 -12.50 -15.19 9.61
C GLU A 268 -13.42 -15.20 8.38
N ALA A 269 -13.74 -14.04 7.82
CA ALA A 269 -14.55 -13.92 6.61
C ALA A 269 -13.84 -14.37 5.33
N HIS A 270 -12.51 -14.53 5.34
CA HIS A 270 -11.78 -14.96 4.15
C HIS A 270 -12.06 -16.43 3.82
N VAL A 271 -12.55 -16.68 2.60
CA VAL A 271 -12.72 -18.01 2.05
C VAL A 271 -11.49 -18.37 1.23
N THR A 272 -10.78 -19.44 1.65
CA THR A 272 -9.57 -19.92 0.95
C THR A 272 -9.94 -20.87 -0.20
N VAL A 273 -9.22 -20.80 -1.31
CA VAL A 273 -9.43 -21.65 -2.49
C VAL A 273 -8.26 -22.60 -2.75
N ASP A 274 -7.19 -22.53 -1.95
CA ASP A 274 -6.02 -23.41 -2.05
C ASP A 274 -6.10 -24.67 -1.19
N GLY A 275 -7.21 -24.88 -0.50
CA GLY A 275 -7.45 -26.04 0.39
C GLY A 275 -6.56 -26.07 1.64
N ARG A 276 -5.77 -25.01 1.92
CA ARG A 276 -4.87 -24.98 3.08
C ARG A 276 -5.56 -24.38 4.29
N HIS A 277 -5.50 -25.08 5.40
CA HIS A 277 -5.95 -24.54 6.68
C HIS A 277 -4.96 -23.45 7.15
N ARG A 278 -5.48 -22.27 7.51
CA ARG A 278 -4.68 -21.16 8.04
C ARG A 278 -4.95 -20.98 9.52
N VAL A 279 -3.88 -21.08 10.31
CA VAL A 279 -3.96 -20.77 11.74
C VAL A 279 -3.97 -19.23 11.86
N MET A 280 -5.06 -18.71 12.39
CA MET A 280 -5.19 -17.30 12.70
C MET A 280 -4.35 -16.97 13.94
N ARG A 281 -3.66 -15.82 13.89
CA ARG A 281 -3.03 -15.25 15.10
C ARG A 281 -4.12 -14.83 16.07
N ASP A 282 -3.87 -14.98 17.37
CA ASP A 282 -4.77 -14.39 18.36
C ASP A 282 -4.89 -12.87 18.13
N PRO A 283 -6.11 -12.34 17.92
CA PRO A 283 -6.28 -10.94 17.52
C PRO A 283 -5.82 -9.92 18.59
N VAL A 284 -5.90 -10.30 19.89
CA VAL A 284 -5.44 -9.44 20.97
C VAL A 284 -3.92 -9.40 20.98
N ALA A 285 -3.28 -10.57 21.03
CA ALA A 285 -1.81 -10.65 21.00
C ALA A 285 -1.22 -10.03 19.75
N TYR A 286 -1.92 -10.14 18.60
CA TYR A 286 -1.47 -9.47 17.37
C TYR A 286 -1.61 -7.95 17.45
N THR A 287 -2.68 -7.41 18.04
CA THR A 287 -2.83 -5.97 18.28
C THR A 287 -1.75 -5.45 19.21
N GLU A 288 -1.46 -6.16 20.31
CA GLU A 288 -0.39 -5.80 21.25
C GLU A 288 1.00 -5.80 20.58
N LEU A 289 1.27 -6.80 19.73
CA LEU A 289 2.49 -6.83 18.92
C LEU A 289 2.61 -5.58 18.04
N LEU A 290 1.55 -5.21 17.33
CA LEU A 290 1.54 -4.01 16.48
C LEU A 290 1.76 -2.74 17.29
N CYS A 291 1.15 -2.63 18.48
CA CYS A 291 1.39 -1.50 19.41
C CYS A 291 2.86 -1.42 19.85
N GLY A 292 3.52 -2.55 20.01
CA GLY A 292 4.94 -2.61 20.37
C GLY A 292 5.88 -2.20 19.25
N LEU A 293 5.54 -2.55 18.00
CA LEU A 293 6.38 -2.31 16.82
C LEU A 293 6.27 -0.89 16.24
N HIS A 294 5.12 -0.23 16.38
CA HIS A 294 4.74 0.93 15.57
C HIS A 294 4.54 2.22 16.37
N PRO A 295 4.37 3.40 15.73
CA PRO A 295 4.16 4.69 16.38
C PRO A 295 2.79 4.76 17.12
N VAL A 296 2.71 4.03 18.23
CA VAL A 296 1.55 4.00 19.14
C VAL A 296 1.96 4.61 20.49
N GLY A 297 1.42 5.78 20.81
CA GLY A 297 1.74 6.53 22.04
C GLY A 297 1.89 8.03 21.84
N PRO A 298 2.58 8.73 22.77
CA PRO A 298 2.80 10.17 22.66
C PRO A 298 3.61 10.56 21.40
N PRO A 299 3.46 11.80 20.91
CA PRO A 299 4.10 12.27 19.70
C PRO A 299 5.61 12.02 19.65
N ARG A 300 6.32 12.26 20.76
CA ARG A 300 7.77 12.02 20.83
C ARG A 300 8.12 10.55 20.69
N LEU A 301 7.41 9.65 21.37
CA LEU A 301 7.61 8.20 21.23
C LEU A 301 7.33 7.73 19.81
N ALA A 302 6.28 8.26 19.19
CA ALA A 302 5.92 7.95 17.81
C ALA A 302 7.04 8.36 16.84
N ALA A 303 7.56 9.58 16.99
CA ALA A 303 8.68 10.08 16.19
C ALA A 303 9.96 9.26 16.40
N ASP A 304 10.31 8.94 17.63
CA ASP A 304 11.50 8.13 17.96
C ASP A 304 11.42 6.73 17.35
N ARG A 305 10.24 6.09 17.32
CA ARG A 305 10.03 4.79 16.68
C ARG A 305 10.19 4.84 15.16
N LEU A 306 9.66 5.87 14.51
CA LEU A 306 9.83 6.07 13.07
C LEU A 306 11.31 6.32 12.71
N ALA A 307 11.99 7.13 13.51
CA ALA A 307 13.42 7.40 13.35
C ALA A 307 14.26 6.11 13.53
N ALA A 308 13.98 5.31 14.55
CA ALA A 308 14.66 4.04 14.79
C ALA A 308 14.44 3.04 13.64
N THR A 309 13.22 2.95 13.11
CA THR A 309 12.94 2.12 11.92
C THR A 309 13.73 2.63 10.72
N ALA A 310 13.77 3.95 10.47
CA ALA A 310 14.52 4.52 9.36
C ALA A 310 16.04 4.28 9.50
N GLU A 311 16.59 4.44 10.69
CA GLU A 311 18.00 4.18 10.97
C GLU A 311 18.39 2.71 10.74
N ARG A 312 17.54 1.77 11.19
CA ARG A 312 17.81 0.34 11.09
C ARG A 312 17.63 -0.22 9.68
N THR A 313 16.65 0.29 8.95
CA THR A 313 16.22 -0.29 7.66
C THR A 313 16.65 0.53 6.44
N GLY A 314 16.98 1.80 6.62
CA GLY A 314 17.15 2.77 5.54
C GLY A 314 15.84 3.25 4.91
N ILE A 315 14.68 2.79 5.40
CA ILE A 315 13.36 3.17 4.84
C ILE A 315 12.92 4.48 5.46
N THR A 316 12.64 5.47 4.62
CA THR A 316 12.22 6.81 5.04
C THR A 316 10.79 7.18 4.62
N ARG A 317 10.05 6.22 4.03
CA ARG A 317 8.65 6.37 3.61
C ARG A 317 7.77 5.44 4.44
N PHE A 318 6.75 6.00 5.08
CA PHE A 318 5.87 5.27 5.99
C PHE A 318 4.41 5.38 5.55
N ALA A 319 3.70 4.24 5.56
CA ALA A 319 2.27 4.11 5.34
C ALA A 319 1.62 3.59 6.63
N LEU A 320 0.98 4.44 7.40
CA LEU A 320 0.53 4.13 8.75
C LEU A 320 -0.99 3.93 8.81
N LEU A 321 -1.45 2.75 9.24
CA LEU A 321 -2.86 2.49 9.52
C LEU A 321 -3.32 3.40 10.66
N VAL A 322 -4.28 4.26 10.36
CA VAL A 322 -4.81 5.28 11.28
C VAL A 322 -6.23 5.00 11.75
N GLU A 323 -6.90 4.01 11.15
CA GLU A 323 -8.31 3.66 11.38
C GLU A 323 -8.53 2.76 12.61
N GLY A 324 -7.49 2.46 13.39
CA GLY A 324 -7.50 1.41 14.42
C GLY A 324 -8.51 1.59 15.56
N SER A 325 -9.01 2.82 15.78
CA SER A 325 -10.09 3.09 16.73
C SER A 325 -11.48 2.67 16.24
N GLY A 326 -11.66 2.57 14.90
CA GLY A 326 -12.96 2.33 14.27
C GLY A 326 -13.93 3.52 14.29
N ASP A 327 -13.65 4.56 15.05
CA ASP A 327 -14.48 5.76 15.18
C ASP A 327 -14.01 6.86 14.22
N LEU A 328 -14.95 7.59 13.60
CA LEU A 328 -14.63 8.65 12.63
C LEU A 328 -13.87 9.80 13.29
N ALA A 329 -14.42 10.36 14.38
CA ALA A 329 -13.84 11.53 15.03
C ALA A 329 -12.45 11.22 15.64
N ALA A 330 -12.32 10.04 16.27
CA ALA A 330 -11.05 9.58 16.80
C ALA A 330 -10.01 9.31 15.69
N THR A 331 -10.45 8.87 14.49
CA THR A 331 -9.56 8.70 13.34
C THR A 331 -9.11 10.06 12.80
N GLU A 332 -10.01 11.02 12.64
CA GLU A 332 -9.67 12.37 12.19
C GLU A 332 -8.69 13.04 13.17
N GLU A 333 -8.92 12.93 14.47
CA GLU A 333 -8.02 13.45 15.52
C GLU A 333 -6.64 12.77 15.42
N ASN A 334 -6.59 11.43 15.31
CA ASN A 334 -5.34 10.69 15.20
C ASN A 334 -4.51 11.12 13.98
N VAL A 335 -5.15 11.30 12.82
CA VAL A 335 -4.50 11.79 11.59
C VAL A 335 -4.01 13.21 11.77
N ALA A 336 -4.81 14.10 12.34
CA ALA A 336 -4.42 15.49 12.60
C ALA A 336 -3.21 15.58 13.55
N ARG A 337 -3.21 14.82 14.63
CA ARG A 337 -2.09 14.77 15.59
C ARG A 337 -0.82 14.16 14.97
N LEU A 338 -0.96 13.14 14.11
CA LEU A 338 0.18 12.57 13.37
C LEU A 338 0.86 13.65 12.51
N GLY A 339 0.09 14.47 11.80
CA GLY A 339 0.63 15.53 10.96
C GLY A 339 1.16 16.74 11.75
N THR A 340 0.43 17.21 12.76
CA THR A 340 0.74 18.46 13.46
C THR A 340 1.70 18.29 14.65
N GLU A 341 1.75 17.10 15.27
CA GLU A 341 2.55 16.88 16.48
C GLU A 341 3.73 15.92 16.26
N VAL A 342 3.61 14.92 15.36
CA VAL A 342 4.68 13.94 15.11
C VAL A 342 5.57 14.37 13.95
N LEU A 343 4.99 14.75 12.81
CA LEU A 343 5.74 15.09 11.60
C LEU A 343 6.81 16.19 11.85
N PRO A 344 6.55 17.28 12.61
CA PRO A 344 7.57 18.29 12.91
C PRO A 344 8.76 17.77 13.72
N LEU A 345 8.63 16.64 14.41
CA LEU A 345 9.72 16.02 15.19
C LEU A 345 10.65 15.13 14.35
N LEU A 346 10.31 14.91 13.07
CA LEU A 346 11.02 14.03 12.14
C LEU A 346 11.96 14.79 11.17
N THR A 347 12.06 16.08 11.33
CA THR A 347 12.92 16.97 10.50
C THR A 347 14.38 16.91 10.90
#